data_cf1990ecf60706942209d47673f53842
#
_entry.id   cf1990ecf60706942209d47673f53842
#
_cell.length_a   1.000
_cell.length_b   1.000
_cell.length_c   1.000
_cell.angle_alpha   90.00
_cell.angle_beta   90.00
_cell.angle_gamma   90.00
#
_symmetry.space_group_name_H-M   'P 1'
#
loop_
_entity.id
_entity.type
_entity.pdbx_description
1 polymer ?
#
loop_
_entity_poly.entity_id
_entity_poly.type
_entity_poly.pdbx_seq_one_letter_code
_entity_poly.pdbx_strand_id
1 'polypeptide(L)'
;MEVDKNLAENFYKKDLVKIVYLLDELNKDKYTKHILRFLANENIELGSEVLAAKLATDISRFDFAIQVSKIASYQKRFHNKYNYPIISTPKYINKRKIPEAAFILSIIRQESEFDTSANSSAGARGLMQLMTYTAKTVAKQANMTYSKSRLTKDPEYNINLGSHYIAGLILEYDGAYPVSYTHLTL
;
A
#
# COMPACT_ATOMS: atom_id res chain seq x y z
N MET A 1 7.77 13.08 16.15
CA MET A 1 9.16 13.60 16.32
C MET A 1 9.46 14.45 15.10
N GLU A 2 9.80 15.70 15.29
CA GLU A 2 10.31 16.56 14.24
C GLU A 2 11.80 16.24 14.08
N VAL A 3 12.21 15.83 12.90
CA VAL A 3 13.62 15.50 12.62
C VAL A 3 14.39 16.82 12.45
N ASP A 4 15.56 16.89 13.03
CA ASP A 4 16.45 18.06 12.90
C ASP A 4 16.72 18.38 11.42
N LYS A 5 16.67 19.67 11.08
CA LYS A 5 16.80 20.15 9.69
C LYS A 5 18.18 19.81 9.08
N ASN A 6 19.25 19.93 9.86
CA ASN A 6 20.60 19.62 9.39
C ASN A 6 20.76 18.12 9.16
N LEU A 7 20.14 17.29 10.02
CA LEU A 7 20.13 15.84 9.84
C LEU A 7 19.40 15.46 8.55
N ALA A 8 18.22 16.07 8.29
CA ALA A 8 17.47 15.83 7.06
C ALA A 8 18.27 16.24 5.82
N GLU A 9 18.89 17.43 5.82
CA GLU A 9 19.74 17.88 4.70
C GLU A 9 20.91 16.91 4.45
N ASN A 10 21.60 16.47 5.50
CA ASN A 10 22.72 15.53 5.38
C ASN A 10 22.26 14.15 4.89
N PHE A 11 21.06 13.69 5.33
CA PHE A 11 20.47 12.45 4.86
C PHE A 11 20.23 12.48 3.35
N TYR A 12 19.58 13.54 2.83
CA TYR A 12 19.26 13.64 1.40
C TYR A 12 20.47 13.92 0.51
N LYS A 13 21.61 14.33 1.06
CA LYS A 13 22.90 14.46 0.32
C LYS A 13 23.61 13.12 0.11
N LYS A 14 23.24 12.05 0.82
CA LYS A 14 23.89 10.73 0.72
C LYS A 14 23.73 10.14 -0.68
N ASP A 15 24.79 9.53 -1.17
CA ASP A 15 24.77 8.83 -2.47
C ASP A 15 23.80 7.64 -2.45
N LEU A 16 23.62 6.96 -1.32
CA LEU A 16 22.62 5.90 -1.18
C LEU A 16 21.19 6.40 -1.42
N VAL A 17 20.86 7.63 -1.02
CA VAL A 17 19.54 8.22 -1.31
C VAL A 17 19.37 8.47 -2.80
N LYS A 18 20.39 8.98 -3.49
CA LYS A 18 20.38 9.14 -4.97
C LYS A 18 20.21 7.79 -5.65
N ILE A 19 20.90 6.75 -5.16
CA ILE A 19 20.78 5.38 -5.67
C ILE A 19 19.36 4.84 -5.49
N VAL A 20 18.66 5.15 -4.38
CA VAL A 20 17.26 4.75 -4.17
C VAL A 20 16.37 5.30 -5.29
N TYR A 21 16.47 6.58 -5.63
CA TYR A 21 15.70 7.17 -6.73
C TYR A 21 16.00 6.49 -8.08
N LEU A 22 17.28 6.25 -8.39
CA LEU A 22 17.67 5.56 -9.62
C LEU A 22 17.15 4.12 -9.70
N LEU A 23 17.21 3.39 -8.59
CA LEU A 23 16.70 2.02 -8.52
C LEU A 23 15.19 1.95 -8.64
N ASP A 24 14.47 2.93 -8.10
CA ASP A 24 13.03 3.03 -8.24
C ASP A 24 12.64 3.27 -9.71
N GLU A 25 13.28 4.22 -10.39
CA GLU A 25 13.09 4.46 -11.83
C GLU A 25 13.37 3.20 -12.68
N LEU A 26 14.33 2.38 -12.28
CA LEU A 26 14.68 1.11 -12.91
C LEU A 26 13.81 -0.08 -12.47
N ASN A 27 12.85 0.12 -11.59
CA ASN A 27 11.99 -0.91 -10.98
C ASN A 27 12.81 -2.06 -10.32
N LYS A 28 13.87 -1.70 -9.58
CA LYS A 28 14.77 -2.64 -8.89
C LYS A 28 14.42 -2.78 -7.39
N ASP A 29 13.17 -3.09 -7.08
CA ASP A 29 12.57 -3.13 -5.76
C ASP A 29 13.38 -3.85 -4.68
N LYS A 30 13.99 -4.99 -5.04
CA LYS A 30 14.79 -5.77 -4.09
C LYS A 30 15.93 -4.95 -3.51
N TYR A 31 16.65 -4.22 -4.35
CA TYR A 31 17.79 -3.41 -3.93
C TYR A 31 17.35 -2.16 -3.19
N THR A 32 16.31 -1.49 -3.67
CA THR A 32 15.69 -0.33 -3.01
C THR A 32 15.30 -0.64 -1.58
N LYS A 33 14.65 -1.77 -1.34
CA LYS A 33 14.26 -2.23 0.00
C LYS A 33 15.46 -2.44 0.95
N HIS A 34 16.54 -3.01 0.46
CA HIS A 34 17.73 -3.21 1.29
C HIS A 34 18.39 -1.90 1.68
N ILE A 35 18.50 -0.94 0.74
CA ILE A 35 19.09 0.36 1.00
C ILE A 35 18.22 1.17 1.98
N LEU A 36 16.89 1.17 1.80
CA LEU A 36 15.98 1.85 2.73
C LEU A 36 16.09 1.30 4.15
N ARG A 37 16.20 -0.03 4.31
CA ARG A 37 16.42 -0.65 5.61
C ARG A 37 17.77 -0.26 6.22
N PHE A 38 18.82 -0.22 5.43
CA PHE A 38 20.13 0.23 5.89
C PHE A 38 20.07 1.69 6.37
N LEU A 39 19.54 2.59 5.54
CA LEU A 39 19.37 4.01 5.88
C LEU A 39 18.53 4.22 7.14
N ALA A 40 17.49 3.41 7.33
CA ALA A 40 16.63 3.49 8.51
C ALA A 40 17.37 3.15 9.81
N ASN A 41 18.35 2.24 9.74
CA ASN A 41 19.08 1.75 10.92
C ASN A 41 20.38 2.50 11.23
N GLU A 42 20.78 3.45 10.38
CA GLU A 42 22.10 4.08 10.48
C GLU A 42 22.25 4.99 11.71
N ASN A 43 21.21 5.77 12.04
CA ASN A 43 21.19 6.66 13.21
C ASN A 43 19.77 6.71 13.80
N ILE A 44 19.33 5.63 14.39
CA ILE A 44 17.95 5.45 14.88
C ILE A 44 17.62 6.52 15.95
N GLU A 45 18.53 6.81 16.85
CA GLU A 45 18.33 7.79 17.92
C GLU A 45 18.08 9.21 17.39
N LEU A 46 18.58 9.51 16.21
CA LEU A 46 18.42 10.80 15.54
C LEU A 46 17.23 10.84 14.57
N GLY A 47 16.51 9.71 14.39
CA GLY A 47 15.32 9.66 13.54
C GLY A 47 15.58 9.30 12.07
N SER A 48 16.69 8.61 11.77
CA SER A 48 16.97 8.11 10.39
C SER A 48 15.87 7.25 9.81
N GLU A 49 15.16 6.49 10.64
CA GLU A 49 13.99 5.69 10.24
C GLU A 49 12.84 6.56 9.70
N VAL A 50 12.62 7.75 10.28
CA VAL A 50 11.59 8.69 9.80
C VAL A 50 11.96 9.22 8.41
N LEU A 51 13.24 9.53 8.20
CA LEU A 51 13.74 10.00 6.91
C LEU A 51 13.68 8.91 5.84
N ALA A 52 14.02 7.66 6.20
CA ALA A 52 13.91 6.52 5.29
C ALA A 52 12.44 6.21 4.94
N ALA A 53 11.52 6.29 5.91
CA ALA A 53 10.08 6.12 5.65
C ALA A 53 9.54 7.27 4.78
N LYS A 54 10.02 8.50 5.00
CA LYS A 54 9.68 9.64 4.14
C LYS A 54 10.21 9.42 2.73
N LEU A 55 11.48 9.04 2.54
CA LEU A 55 12.07 8.73 1.24
C LEU A 55 11.26 7.65 0.50
N ALA A 56 10.86 6.58 1.19
CA ALA A 56 10.00 5.54 0.61
C ALA A 56 8.64 6.11 0.15
N THR A 57 8.05 7.03 0.93
CA THR A 57 6.80 7.70 0.57
C THR A 57 7.00 8.62 -0.65
N ASP A 58 8.11 9.35 -0.72
CA ASP A 58 8.44 10.28 -1.82
C ASP A 58 8.55 9.54 -3.17
N ILE A 59 8.98 8.27 -3.17
CA ILE A 59 8.99 7.39 -4.35
C ILE A 59 7.71 6.54 -4.48
N SER A 60 6.63 6.87 -3.77
CA SER A 60 5.35 6.16 -3.77
C SER A 60 5.41 4.68 -3.36
N ARG A 61 6.48 4.26 -2.67
CA ARG A 61 6.64 2.91 -2.14
C ARG A 61 6.15 2.85 -0.69
N PHE A 62 4.83 2.96 -0.55
CA PHE A 62 4.16 2.92 0.75
C PHE A 62 4.40 1.63 1.51
N ASP A 63 4.55 0.50 0.82
CA ASP A 63 4.92 -0.79 1.38
C ASP A 63 6.27 -0.72 2.13
N PHE A 64 7.26 -0.04 1.59
CA PHE A 64 8.56 0.16 2.25
C PHE A 64 8.45 1.12 3.44
N ALA A 65 7.69 2.21 3.30
CA ALA A 65 7.44 3.14 4.40
C ALA A 65 6.77 2.44 5.59
N ILE A 66 5.78 1.57 5.32
CA ILE A 66 5.10 0.75 6.32
C ILE A 66 6.09 -0.21 7.00
N GLN A 67 6.91 -0.92 6.23
CA GLN A 67 7.87 -1.88 6.79
C GLN A 67 8.86 -1.21 7.74
N VAL A 68 9.42 -0.06 7.38
CA VAL A 68 10.31 0.73 8.23
C VAL A 68 9.58 1.17 9.50
N SER A 69 8.38 1.73 9.37
CA SER A 69 7.58 2.21 10.51
C SER A 69 7.11 1.07 11.42
N LYS A 70 6.83 -0.11 10.87
CA LYS A 70 6.45 -1.31 11.63
C LYS A 70 7.62 -1.81 12.47
N ILE A 71 8.83 -1.84 11.92
CA ILE A 71 10.05 -2.19 12.68
C ILE A 71 10.25 -1.21 13.85
N ALA A 72 10.11 0.10 13.62
CA ALA A 72 10.20 1.11 14.66
C ALA A 72 9.13 0.92 15.76
N SER A 73 7.92 0.51 15.40
CA SER A 73 6.83 0.30 16.35
C SER A 73 7.11 -0.84 17.34
N TYR A 74 7.83 -1.89 16.95
CA TYR A 74 8.28 -2.94 17.88
C TYR A 74 9.23 -2.42 18.96
N GLN A 75 9.87 -1.30 18.69
CA GLN A 75 10.73 -0.58 19.65
C GLN A 75 10.02 0.60 20.31
N LYS A 76 8.67 0.60 20.28
CA LYS A 76 7.79 1.63 20.86
C LYS A 76 7.96 3.03 20.26
N ARG A 77 8.48 3.13 19.03
CA ARG A 77 8.51 4.39 18.25
C ARG A 77 7.45 4.33 17.17
N PHE A 78 6.44 5.19 17.27
CA PHE A 78 5.25 5.16 16.42
C PHE A 78 5.26 6.28 15.39
N HIS A 79 5.30 5.92 14.11
CA HIS A 79 5.29 6.82 12.96
C HIS A 79 4.00 6.63 12.15
N ASN A 80 2.86 7.00 12.75
CA ASN A 80 1.52 6.72 12.20
C ASN A 80 1.32 7.25 10.78
N LYS A 81 1.89 8.41 10.45
CA LYS A 81 1.84 8.99 9.11
C LYS A 81 2.35 8.04 8.03
N TYR A 82 3.41 7.28 8.33
CA TYR A 82 4.04 6.35 7.38
C TYR A 82 3.50 4.92 7.52
N ASN A 83 2.96 4.57 8.69
CA ASN A 83 2.38 3.26 8.93
C ASN A 83 0.95 3.13 8.37
N TYR A 84 0.26 4.26 8.17
CA TYR A 84 -1.09 4.33 7.62
C TYR A 84 -1.17 5.35 6.48
N PRO A 85 -0.66 5.00 5.28
CA PRO A 85 -0.70 5.88 4.13
C PRO A 85 -2.13 6.23 3.72
N ILE A 86 -2.32 7.46 3.24
CA ILE A 86 -3.60 7.91 2.68
C ILE A 86 -3.41 8.09 1.18
N ILE A 87 -4.08 7.26 0.40
CA ILE A 87 -4.13 7.35 -1.07
C ILE A 87 -5.56 7.56 -1.54
N SER A 88 -5.71 7.96 -2.79
CA SER A 88 -7.03 8.18 -3.39
C SER A 88 -7.82 6.88 -3.50
N THR A 89 -9.11 6.95 -3.15
CA THR A 89 -10.07 5.86 -3.32
C THR A 89 -11.32 6.37 -4.04
N PRO A 90 -12.02 5.53 -4.84
CA PRO A 90 -13.22 5.95 -5.53
C PRO A 90 -14.37 6.19 -4.55
N LYS A 91 -15.23 7.19 -4.83
CA LYS A 91 -16.49 7.41 -4.09
C LYS A 91 -17.65 6.65 -4.72
N TYR A 92 -17.64 6.50 -6.02
CA TYR A 92 -18.65 5.80 -6.81
C TYR A 92 -17.98 5.01 -7.95
N ILE A 93 -18.52 3.84 -8.27
CA ILE A 93 -18.19 3.06 -9.46
C ILE A 93 -19.50 2.59 -10.09
N ASN A 94 -19.75 2.94 -11.35
CA ASN A 94 -21.01 2.63 -12.05
C ASN A 94 -22.27 2.91 -11.21
N LYS A 95 -22.37 4.12 -10.66
CA LYS A 95 -23.46 4.57 -9.78
C LYS A 95 -23.56 3.85 -8.43
N ARG A 96 -22.74 2.82 -8.17
CA ARG A 96 -22.67 2.17 -6.88
C ARG A 96 -21.81 3.02 -5.93
N LYS A 97 -22.37 3.35 -4.76
CA LYS A 97 -21.64 4.03 -3.69
C LYS A 97 -20.60 3.08 -3.12
N ILE A 98 -19.37 3.54 -2.97
CA ILE A 98 -18.27 2.80 -2.37
C ILE A 98 -18.19 3.16 -0.88
N PRO A 99 -17.79 2.22 0.00
CA PRO A 99 -17.54 2.52 1.41
C PRO A 99 -16.52 3.64 1.60
N GLU A 100 -16.49 4.21 2.81
CA GLU A 100 -15.55 5.29 3.11
C GLU A 100 -14.10 4.87 2.91
N ALA A 101 -13.27 5.86 2.52
CA ALA A 101 -11.84 5.67 2.25
C ALA A 101 -11.11 4.93 3.37
N ALA A 102 -11.41 5.25 4.64
CA ALA A 102 -10.79 4.61 5.79
C ALA A 102 -10.99 3.09 5.80
N PHE A 103 -12.18 2.61 5.43
CA PHE A 103 -12.46 1.18 5.35
C PHE A 103 -11.69 0.51 4.19
N ILE A 104 -11.71 1.12 2.99
CA ILE A 104 -10.94 0.58 1.84
C ILE A 104 -9.45 0.54 2.14
N LEU A 105 -8.90 1.61 2.73
CA LEU A 105 -7.47 1.69 3.09
C LEU A 105 -7.09 0.69 4.19
N SER A 106 -7.99 0.39 5.13
CA SER A 106 -7.76 -0.64 6.14
C SER A 106 -7.67 -2.04 5.54
N ILE A 107 -8.49 -2.35 4.53
CA ILE A 107 -8.41 -3.60 3.77
C ILE A 107 -7.06 -3.68 3.04
N ILE A 108 -6.69 -2.64 2.29
CA ILE A 108 -5.40 -2.60 1.58
C ILE A 108 -4.22 -2.79 2.56
N ARG A 109 -4.31 -2.15 3.74
CA ARG A 109 -3.30 -2.28 4.79
C ARG A 109 -3.17 -3.70 5.31
N GLN A 110 -4.28 -4.41 5.46
CA GLN A 110 -4.32 -5.79 5.94
C GLN A 110 -3.90 -6.79 4.87
N GLU A 111 -4.35 -6.60 3.62
CA GLU A 111 -4.18 -7.57 2.53
C GLU A 111 -2.76 -7.55 1.92
N SER A 112 -2.18 -6.39 1.74
CA SER A 112 -0.91 -6.24 1.00
C SER A 112 0.12 -5.34 1.66
N GLU A 113 -0.20 -4.70 2.78
CA GLU A 113 0.62 -3.60 3.33
C GLU A 113 0.96 -2.54 2.25
N PHE A 114 0.04 -2.26 1.32
CA PHE A 114 0.21 -1.36 0.18
C PHE A 114 1.23 -1.82 -0.86
N ASP A 115 1.62 -3.09 -0.89
CA ASP A 115 2.42 -3.64 -1.98
C ASP A 115 1.56 -3.84 -3.23
N THR A 116 1.76 -2.98 -4.24
CA THR A 116 1.04 -3.04 -5.52
C THR A 116 1.33 -4.32 -6.29
N SER A 117 2.49 -4.91 -6.09
CA SER A 117 2.96 -6.12 -6.78
C SER A 117 2.65 -7.41 -6.03
N ALA A 118 1.99 -7.32 -4.87
CA ALA A 118 1.71 -8.46 -4.01
C ALA A 118 1.03 -9.62 -4.74
N ASN A 119 1.56 -10.82 -4.54
CA ASN A 119 1.02 -12.06 -5.05
C ASN A 119 1.04 -13.11 -3.93
N SER A 120 -0.12 -13.63 -3.55
CA SER A 120 -0.19 -14.71 -2.58
C SER A 120 0.11 -16.08 -3.22
N SER A 121 0.43 -17.06 -2.41
CA SER A 121 0.60 -18.46 -2.84
C SER A 121 -0.69 -19.04 -3.42
N ALA A 122 -1.86 -18.58 -2.96
CA ALA A 122 -3.18 -18.95 -3.49
C ALA A 122 -3.54 -18.22 -4.79
N GLY A 123 -2.74 -17.24 -5.25
CA GLY A 123 -2.94 -16.52 -6.50
C GLY A 123 -3.74 -15.22 -6.37
N ALA A 124 -3.99 -14.72 -5.15
CA ALA A 124 -4.52 -13.39 -4.92
C ALA A 124 -3.51 -12.30 -5.33
N ARG A 125 -3.97 -11.13 -5.84
CA ARG A 125 -3.13 -10.16 -6.53
C ARG A 125 -3.39 -8.72 -6.15
N GLY A 126 -2.31 -7.97 -5.99
CA GLY A 126 -2.28 -6.52 -5.85
C GLY A 126 -2.79 -6.02 -4.50
N LEU A 127 -3.10 -4.74 -4.44
CA LEU A 127 -3.40 -4.02 -3.20
C LEU A 127 -4.51 -4.66 -2.35
N MET A 128 -5.62 -5.08 -2.98
CA MET A 128 -6.77 -5.68 -2.29
C MET A 128 -6.82 -7.22 -2.43
N GLN A 129 -5.70 -7.85 -2.79
CA GLN A 129 -5.53 -9.30 -2.89
C GLN A 129 -6.69 -10.02 -3.58
N LEU A 130 -7.05 -9.55 -4.77
CA LEU A 130 -8.16 -10.13 -5.54
C LEU A 130 -7.76 -11.46 -6.20
N MET A 131 -8.56 -12.49 -5.96
CA MET A 131 -8.44 -13.74 -6.72
C MET A 131 -8.79 -13.50 -8.20
N THR A 132 -8.06 -14.16 -9.11
CA THR A 132 -8.23 -13.98 -10.56
C THR A 132 -9.67 -14.22 -11.01
N TYR A 133 -10.33 -15.24 -10.47
CA TYR A 133 -11.74 -15.54 -10.78
C TYR A 133 -12.66 -14.42 -10.31
N THR A 134 -12.54 -14.00 -9.07
CA THR A 134 -13.33 -12.90 -8.47
C THR A 134 -13.14 -11.62 -9.28
N ALA A 135 -11.89 -11.24 -9.57
CA ALA A 135 -11.59 -10.04 -10.35
C ALA A 135 -12.24 -10.04 -11.74
N LYS A 136 -12.28 -11.21 -12.42
CA LYS A 136 -12.96 -11.36 -13.71
C LYS A 136 -14.47 -11.16 -13.61
N THR A 137 -15.11 -11.74 -12.61
CA THR A 137 -16.54 -11.60 -12.35
C THR A 137 -16.90 -10.15 -12.01
N VAL A 138 -16.14 -9.55 -11.10
CA VAL A 138 -16.34 -8.16 -10.64
C VAL A 138 -16.11 -7.17 -11.79
N ALA A 139 -15.11 -7.37 -12.64
CA ALA A 139 -14.86 -6.54 -13.80
C ALA A 139 -16.09 -6.50 -14.73
N LYS A 140 -16.71 -7.66 -14.98
CA LYS A 140 -17.96 -7.74 -15.77
C LYS A 140 -19.10 -6.97 -15.09
N GLN A 141 -19.29 -7.12 -13.78
CA GLN A 141 -20.32 -6.40 -13.01
C GLN A 141 -20.08 -4.89 -12.99
N ALA A 142 -18.81 -4.48 -12.89
CA ALA A 142 -18.39 -3.09 -12.90
C ALA A 142 -18.29 -2.49 -14.31
N ASN A 143 -18.67 -3.22 -15.36
CA ASN A 143 -18.54 -2.81 -16.76
C ASN A 143 -17.11 -2.35 -17.11
N MET A 144 -16.12 -3.06 -16.58
CA MET A 144 -14.69 -2.81 -16.79
C MET A 144 -14.05 -3.96 -17.58
N THR A 145 -13.09 -3.65 -18.45
CA THR A 145 -12.33 -4.70 -19.13
C THR A 145 -11.41 -5.43 -18.15
N TYR A 146 -11.55 -6.76 -18.07
CA TYR A 146 -10.68 -7.57 -17.22
C TYR A 146 -9.25 -7.65 -17.78
N SER A 147 -8.26 -7.44 -16.90
CA SER A 147 -6.85 -7.67 -17.21
C SER A 147 -6.10 -8.19 -15.99
N LYS A 148 -5.57 -9.41 -16.09
CA LYS A 148 -4.80 -10.05 -15.02
C LYS A 148 -3.52 -9.25 -14.66
N SER A 149 -2.85 -8.71 -15.67
CA SER A 149 -1.61 -7.95 -15.47
C SER A 149 -1.85 -6.62 -14.75
N ARG A 150 -2.99 -5.96 -15.00
CA ARG A 150 -3.34 -4.71 -14.33
C ARG A 150 -3.59 -4.88 -12.82
N LEU A 151 -3.93 -6.09 -12.36
CA LEU A 151 -4.13 -6.32 -10.92
C LEU A 151 -2.89 -6.01 -10.07
N THR A 152 -1.69 -6.10 -10.65
CA THR A 152 -0.42 -5.84 -9.96
C THR A 152 0.38 -4.66 -10.54
N LYS A 153 -0.02 -4.13 -11.70
CA LYS A 153 0.68 -3.03 -12.39
C LYS A 153 -0.10 -1.73 -12.38
N ASP A 154 -1.38 -1.76 -12.03
CA ASP A 154 -2.28 -0.63 -12.05
C ASP A 154 -3.01 -0.55 -10.70
N PRO A 155 -2.49 0.22 -9.75
CA PRO A 155 -3.07 0.36 -8.41
C PRO A 155 -4.53 0.81 -8.45
N GLU A 156 -4.86 1.80 -9.29
CA GLU A 156 -6.20 2.32 -9.42
C GLU A 156 -7.19 1.25 -9.92
N TYR A 157 -6.78 0.47 -10.90
CA TYR A 157 -7.60 -0.64 -11.40
C TYR A 157 -7.88 -1.68 -10.31
N ASN A 158 -6.88 -2.06 -9.51
CA ASN A 158 -7.04 -3.01 -8.41
C ASN A 158 -7.99 -2.47 -7.34
N ILE A 159 -7.78 -1.20 -6.92
CA ILE A 159 -8.64 -0.52 -5.94
C ILE A 159 -10.08 -0.42 -6.44
N ASN A 160 -10.29 -0.05 -7.70
CA ASN A 160 -11.63 0.08 -8.28
C ASN A 160 -12.36 -1.27 -8.27
N LEU A 161 -11.71 -2.35 -8.70
CA LEU A 161 -12.33 -3.67 -8.67
C LEU A 161 -12.63 -4.14 -7.25
N GLY A 162 -11.67 -4.06 -6.34
CA GLY A 162 -11.84 -4.48 -4.95
C GLY A 162 -12.89 -3.66 -4.21
N SER A 163 -12.91 -2.34 -4.43
CA SER A 163 -13.91 -1.44 -3.85
C SER A 163 -15.33 -1.74 -4.37
N HIS A 164 -15.47 -2.04 -5.65
CA HIS A 164 -16.77 -2.44 -6.22
C HIS A 164 -17.23 -3.79 -5.65
N TYR A 165 -16.31 -4.73 -5.45
CA TYR A 165 -16.59 -6.04 -4.88
C TYR A 165 -17.07 -5.94 -3.44
N ILE A 166 -16.31 -5.27 -2.57
CA ILE A 166 -16.68 -5.12 -1.16
C ILE A 166 -17.98 -4.32 -0.98
N ALA A 167 -18.23 -3.31 -1.82
CA ALA A 167 -19.50 -2.60 -1.83
C ALA A 167 -20.67 -3.51 -2.22
N GLY A 168 -20.45 -4.50 -3.10
CA GLY A 168 -21.42 -5.53 -3.42
C GLY A 168 -21.73 -6.44 -2.23
N LEU A 169 -20.69 -6.92 -1.56
CA LEU A 169 -20.83 -7.77 -0.37
C LEU A 169 -21.55 -7.04 0.78
N ILE A 170 -21.25 -5.74 0.99
CA ILE A 170 -21.94 -4.95 2.02
C ILE A 170 -23.45 -4.86 1.74
N LEU A 171 -23.84 -4.72 0.47
CA LEU A 171 -25.26 -4.74 0.09
C LEU A 171 -25.89 -6.13 0.25
N GLU A 172 -25.16 -7.20 -0.08
CA GLU A 172 -25.63 -8.58 0.05
C GLU A 172 -25.84 -8.98 1.50
N TYR A 173 -25.02 -8.46 2.42
CA TYR A 173 -25.10 -8.75 3.86
C TYR A 173 -25.69 -7.60 4.69
N ASP A 174 -26.67 -6.87 4.14
CA ASP A 174 -27.47 -5.85 4.82
C ASP A 174 -26.64 -4.80 5.59
N GLY A 175 -25.49 -4.40 5.04
CA GLY A 175 -24.61 -3.41 5.64
C GLY A 175 -23.62 -3.95 6.67
N ALA A 176 -23.51 -5.26 6.83
CA ALA A 176 -22.61 -5.88 7.81
C ALA A 176 -21.14 -5.87 7.32
N TYR A 177 -20.41 -4.80 7.63
CA TYR A 177 -18.99 -4.63 7.25
C TYR A 177 -18.07 -5.79 7.68
N PRO A 178 -18.14 -6.31 8.94
CA PRO A 178 -17.29 -7.42 9.35
C PRO A 178 -17.54 -8.70 8.55
N VAL A 179 -18.81 -9.02 8.27
CA VAL A 179 -19.20 -10.20 7.48
C VAL A 179 -18.72 -10.05 6.03
N SER A 180 -18.90 -8.85 5.44
CA SER A 180 -18.46 -8.54 4.09
C SER A 180 -16.95 -8.66 3.93
N TYR A 181 -16.17 -8.26 4.95
CA TYR A 181 -14.71 -8.42 4.94
C TYR A 181 -14.29 -9.89 4.99
N THR A 182 -14.90 -10.72 5.86
CA THR A 182 -14.59 -12.16 5.90
C THR A 182 -14.83 -12.85 4.56
N HIS A 183 -15.88 -12.47 3.84
CA HIS A 183 -16.16 -13.00 2.49
C HIS A 183 -15.25 -12.44 1.37
N LEU A 184 -14.57 -11.33 1.60
CA LEU A 184 -13.54 -10.81 0.69
C LEU A 184 -12.29 -11.70 0.73
N THR A 185 -11.94 -12.21 1.93
CA THR A 185 -10.68 -12.89 2.22
C THR A 185 -10.74 -14.42 2.14
N LEU A 186 -11.92 -14.99 1.96
CA LEU A 186 -12.15 -16.42 1.72
C LEU A 186 -12.08 -16.76 0.23
#